data_288b71ecbe4f0fe3448e91cb1a8c010d
#
_entry.id   288b71ecbe4f0fe3448e91cb1a8c010d
#
_cell.length_a   1.000
_cell.length_b   1.000
_cell.length_c   1.000
_cell.angle_alpha   90.00
_cell.angle_beta   90.00
_cell.angle_gamma   90.00
#
_symmetry.space_group_name_H-M   'P 1'
#
loop_
_entity.id
_entity.type
_entity.pdbx_description
1 polymer ?
#
loop_
_entity_poly.entity_id
_entity_poly.type
_entity_poly.pdbx_seq_one_letter_code
_entity_poly.pdbx_strand_id
1 'polypeptide(L)'
;AAQHSQTLHGLFAHVPGLKVVAPSNPYDAKGLMITAIRDDNPVVFLFHKAMLGLPVLGYVDVSIDDHVPAEPYTVPFGKARIVRAGTDVTIVGFSQTVQKAAIAADRLAGKGISAEVIDPRTLVPLDVDAIVASVQKTGRLLVVDEDYLNFGMTGEISALIAERLDEIKLRAPIRRLGVAGV
;
A
#
# COMPACT_ATOMS: atom_id res chain seq x y z
N ALA A 1 -13.26 -14.72 -9.56
CA ALA A 1 -14.71 -14.65 -9.61
C ALA A 1 -15.14 -13.89 -10.87
N ALA A 2 -16.36 -14.13 -11.35
CA ALA A 2 -16.87 -13.43 -12.54
C ALA A 2 -17.19 -11.94 -12.28
N GLN A 3 -17.30 -11.55 -11.02
CA GLN A 3 -17.62 -10.19 -10.57
C GLN A 3 -16.71 -9.78 -9.41
N HIS A 4 -16.51 -8.46 -9.24
CA HIS A 4 -15.72 -7.89 -8.14
C HIS A 4 -14.29 -8.43 -8.06
N SER A 5 -13.64 -8.63 -9.20
CA SER A 5 -12.29 -9.23 -9.27
C SER A 5 -11.23 -8.27 -9.78
N GLN A 6 -11.61 -7.05 -10.12
CA GLN A 6 -10.69 -6.02 -10.59
C GLN A 6 -10.37 -5.04 -9.45
N THR A 7 -9.13 -4.63 -9.37
CA THR A 7 -8.67 -3.52 -8.56
C THR A 7 -8.45 -2.33 -9.50
N LEU A 8 -9.22 -1.27 -9.32
CA LEU A 8 -9.25 -0.12 -10.23
C LEU A 8 -8.99 1.21 -9.51
N HIS A 9 -8.20 1.18 -8.44
CA HIS A 9 -7.97 2.38 -7.64
C HIS A 9 -7.17 3.46 -8.41
N GLY A 10 -6.32 3.07 -9.35
CA GLY A 10 -5.64 4.03 -10.22
C GLY A 10 -6.59 4.90 -11.01
N LEU A 11 -7.75 4.37 -11.44
CA LEU A 11 -8.79 5.15 -12.13
C LEU A 11 -9.32 6.29 -11.26
N PHE A 12 -9.58 6.03 -9.97
CA PHE A 12 -10.08 7.04 -9.05
C PHE A 12 -8.99 8.01 -8.62
N ALA A 13 -7.75 7.53 -8.47
CA ALA A 13 -6.62 8.37 -8.14
C ALA A 13 -6.30 9.41 -9.23
N HIS A 14 -6.69 9.15 -10.47
CA HIS A 14 -6.53 10.08 -11.60
C HIS A 14 -7.54 11.23 -11.60
N VAL A 15 -8.63 11.15 -10.84
CA VAL A 15 -9.70 12.17 -10.85
C VAL A 15 -9.38 13.29 -9.84
N PRO A 16 -9.14 14.53 -10.31
CA PRO A 16 -8.87 15.66 -9.40
C PRO A 16 -10.02 15.90 -8.41
N GLY A 17 -9.66 16.18 -7.16
CA GLY A 17 -10.63 16.46 -6.09
C GLY A 17 -11.16 15.23 -5.36
N LEU A 18 -10.89 14.01 -5.84
CA LEU A 18 -11.17 12.80 -5.09
C LEU A 18 -10.02 12.45 -4.15
N LYS A 19 -10.34 12.02 -2.93
CA LYS A 19 -9.43 11.30 -2.05
C LYS A 19 -9.65 9.81 -2.21
N VAL A 20 -8.56 9.02 -2.17
CA VAL A 20 -8.64 7.58 -2.39
C VAL A 20 -7.92 6.86 -1.25
N VAL A 21 -8.65 5.97 -0.59
CA VAL A 21 -8.23 5.29 0.64
C VAL A 21 -8.34 3.78 0.45
N ALA A 22 -7.28 3.04 0.81
CA ALA A 22 -7.21 1.59 0.66
C ALA A 22 -6.55 0.95 1.91
N PRO A 23 -7.29 0.76 3.02
CA PRO A 23 -6.73 0.21 4.25
C PRO A 23 -6.27 -1.23 4.07
N SER A 24 -5.24 -1.61 4.83
CA SER A 24 -4.65 -2.95 4.85
C SER A 24 -4.96 -3.75 6.12
N ASN A 25 -5.63 -3.16 7.09
CA ASN A 25 -5.95 -3.79 8.38
C ASN A 25 -7.20 -3.15 9.02
N PRO A 26 -7.84 -3.80 10.02
CA PRO A 26 -9.07 -3.31 10.65
C PRO A 26 -8.89 -2.00 11.42
N TYR A 27 -7.75 -1.80 12.10
CA TYR A 27 -7.45 -0.57 12.82
C TYR A 27 -7.46 0.64 11.87
N ASP A 28 -6.68 0.56 10.79
CA ASP A 28 -6.64 1.63 9.79
C ASP A 28 -7.98 1.79 9.08
N ALA A 29 -8.71 0.71 8.81
CA ALA A 29 -10.04 0.78 8.19
C ALA A 29 -11.01 1.60 9.04
N LYS A 30 -11.07 1.38 10.36
CA LYS A 30 -11.92 2.18 11.27
C LYS A 30 -11.45 3.64 11.34
N GLY A 31 -10.17 3.87 11.60
CA GLY A 31 -9.64 5.22 11.79
C GLY A 31 -9.72 6.09 10.53
N LEU A 32 -9.41 5.50 9.36
CA LEU A 32 -9.53 6.18 8.07
C LEU A 32 -11.00 6.42 7.67
N MET A 33 -11.92 5.49 8.01
CA MET A 33 -13.35 5.69 7.75
C MET A 33 -13.90 6.86 8.57
N ILE A 34 -13.53 6.98 9.84
CA ILE A 34 -13.94 8.12 10.67
C ILE A 34 -13.36 9.42 10.11
N THR A 35 -12.12 9.41 9.63
CA THR A 35 -11.50 10.54 8.93
C THR A 35 -12.27 10.88 7.66
N ALA A 36 -12.63 9.88 6.85
CA ALA A 36 -13.36 10.07 5.60
C ALA A 36 -14.74 10.69 5.79
N ILE A 37 -15.47 10.26 6.82
CA ILE A 37 -16.80 10.81 7.15
C ILE A 37 -16.72 12.28 7.59
N ARG A 38 -15.59 12.69 8.17
CA ARG A 38 -15.37 14.05 8.66
C ARG A 38 -14.70 14.97 7.64
N ASP A 39 -14.33 14.44 6.49
CA ASP A 39 -13.67 15.21 5.43
C ASP A 39 -14.70 15.94 4.56
N ASP A 40 -14.42 17.18 4.20
CA ASP A 40 -15.30 18.01 3.35
C ASP A 40 -15.21 17.65 1.85
N ASN A 41 -14.27 16.80 1.46
CA ASN A 41 -14.10 16.37 0.07
C ASN A 41 -14.65 14.94 -0.13
N PRO A 42 -15.04 14.58 -1.37
CA PRO A 42 -15.43 13.23 -1.68
C PRO A 42 -14.27 12.24 -1.46
N VAL A 43 -14.56 11.14 -0.76
CA VAL A 43 -13.59 10.08 -0.48
C VAL A 43 -14.05 8.76 -1.09
N VAL A 44 -13.24 8.20 -1.97
CA VAL A 44 -13.40 6.84 -2.47
C VAL A 44 -12.70 5.90 -1.48
N PHE A 45 -13.49 5.12 -0.75
CA PHE A 45 -13.01 4.20 0.26
C PHE A 45 -13.08 2.76 -0.26
N LEU A 46 -11.93 2.15 -0.47
CA LEU A 46 -11.80 0.85 -1.13
C LEU A 46 -11.66 -0.26 -0.11
N PHE A 47 -12.63 -1.16 -0.05
CA PHE A 47 -12.56 -2.37 0.75
C PHE A 47 -12.11 -3.55 -0.10
N HIS A 48 -11.03 -4.20 0.32
CA HIS A 48 -10.58 -5.41 -0.32
C HIS A 48 -11.46 -6.60 0.12
N LYS A 49 -12.20 -7.15 -0.82
CA LYS A 49 -13.22 -8.19 -0.55
C LYS A 49 -12.67 -9.41 0.18
N ALA A 50 -11.46 -9.87 -0.17
CA ALA A 50 -10.85 -11.03 0.50
C ALA A 50 -10.45 -10.75 1.95
N MET A 51 -10.31 -9.48 2.35
CA MET A 51 -9.97 -9.09 3.73
C MET A 51 -11.20 -8.93 4.63
N LEU A 52 -12.41 -9.05 4.08
CA LEU A 52 -13.67 -8.95 4.85
C LEU A 52 -14.06 -10.28 5.54
N GLY A 53 -13.11 -11.16 5.82
CA GLY A 53 -13.35 -12.41 6.55
C GLY A 53 -14.09 -13.48 5.74
N LEU A 54 -14.04 -13.43 4.42
CA LEU A 54 -14.61 -14.47 3.57
C LEU A 54 -13.63 -15.64 3.48
N PRO A 55 -13.88 -16.76 4.17
CA PRO A 55 -13.01 -17.95 4.13
C PRO A 55 -12.99 -18.62 2.73
N VAL A 56 -13.84 -18.16 1.84
CA VAL A 56 -14.09 -18.73 0.51
C VAL A 56 -12.87 -18.70 -0.42
N LEU A 57 -11.85 -17.88 -0.14
CA LEU A 57 -10.74 -17.67 -1.06
C LEU A 57 -9.39 -18.19 -0.58
N GLY A 58 -9.32 -18.91 0.54
CA GLY A 58 -8.08 -19.57 1.00
C GLY A 58 -6.89 -18.62 1.28
N TYR A 59 -7.14 -17.32 1.42
CA TYR A 59 -6.10 -16.30 1.61
C TYR A 59 -5.87 -15.93 3.09
N VAL A 60 -6.29 -16.77 4.01
CA VAL A 60 -6.31 -16.49 5.45
C VAL A 60 -5.00 -16.91 6.14
N ASP A 61 -3.87 -16.77 5.49
CA ASP A 61 -2.56 -17.02 6.14
C ASP A 61 -1.89 -15.75 6.65
N VAL A 62 -2.68 -14.71 6.90
CA VAL A 62 -2.17 -13.43 7.37
C VAL A 62 -2.70 -13.16 8.76
N SER A 63 -1.81 -13.14 9.74
CA SER A 63 -2.07 -12.58 11.05
C SER A 63 -2.28 -11.07 10.90
N ILE A 64 -3.50 -10.66 10.64
CA ILE A 64 -3.90 -9.26 10.72
C ILE A 64 -4.01 -8.93 12.19
N ASP A 65 -3.34 -7.85 12.64
CA ASP A 65 -3.56 -7.33 13.99
C ASP A 65 -5.02 -6.85 14.08
N ASP A 66 -5.85 -7.62 14.77
CA ASP A 66 -7.30 -7.43 14.84
C ASP A 66 -7.70 -6.46 15.96
N HIS A 67 -6.74 -5.94 16.72
CA HIS A 67 -7.08 -5.05 17.83
C HIS A 67 -7.61 -3.70 17.31
N VAL A 68 -8.93 -3.54 17.42
CA VAL A 68 -9.61 -2.28 17.09
C VAL A 68 -10.19 -1.70 18.39
N PRO A 69 -9.66 -0.55 18.88
CA PRO A 69 -10.21 0.11 20.06
C PRO A 69 -11.70 0.39 19.92
N ALA A 70 -12.47 0.24 21.01
CA ALA A 70 -13.91 0.54 21.00
C ALA A 70 -14.17 2.04 20.78
N GLU A 71 -13.34 2.88 21.39
CA GLU A 71 -13.44 4.33 21.29
C GLU A 71 -13.19 4.84 19.87
N PRO A 72 -13.83 5.95 19.48
CA PRO A 72 -13.54 6.61 18.21
C PRO A 72 -12.11 7.16 18.16
N TYR A 73 -11.43 6.93 17.05
CA TYR A 73 -10.13 7.52 16.74
C TYR A 73 -10.02 7.78 15.23
N THR A 74 -9.10 8.65 14.85
CA THR A 74 -8.83 8.99 13.44
C THR A 74 -7.44 8.54 13.03
N VAL A 75 -7.30 8.15 11.77
CA VAL A 75 -6.02 7.97 11.10
C VAL A 75 -5.93 9.04 10.01
N PRO A 76 -4.88 9.89 10.01
CA PRO A 76 -4.79 10.98 9.05
C PRO A 76 -4.53 10.46 7.63
N PHE A 77 -5.12 11.13 6.64
CA PHE A 77 -4.78 10.92 5.24
C PHE A 77 -3.37 11.41 4.91
N GLY A 78 -2.72 10.82 3.92
CA GLY A 78 -1.38 11.19 3.49
C GLY A 78 -0.29 10.86 4.52
N LYS A 79 -0.53 9.88 5.39
CA LYS A 79 0.45 9.37 6.34
C LYS A 79 0.59 7.86 6.21
N ALA A 80 1.72 7.44 5.66
CA ALA A 80 2.06 6.03 5.51
C ALA A 80 2.39 5.39 6.88
N ARG A 81 2.28 4.07 6.92
CA ARG A 81 2.70 3.23 8.03
C ARG A 81 3.89 2.37 7.62
N ILE A 82 4.94 2.37 8.41
CA ILE A 82 5.98 1.34 8.32
C ILE A 82 5.45 0.11 9.05
N VAL A 83 5.02 -0.89 8.28
CA VAL A 83 4.49 -2.16 8.80
C VAL A 83 5.62 -3.01 9.35
N ARG A 84 6.77 -2.95 8.70
CA ARG A 84 8.00 -3.62 9.11
C ARG A 84 9.18 -2.75 8.75
N ALA A 85 10.07 -2.52 9.71
CA ALA A 85 11.33 -1.82 9.45
C ALA A 85 12.35 -2.75 8.74
N GLY A 86 13.15 -2.16 7.85
CA GLY A 86 14.19 -2.88 7.11
C GLY A 86 15.23 -1.97 6.50
N THR A 87 16.32 -2.57 5.98
CA THR A 87 17.48 -1.82 5.49
C THR A 87 17.96 -2.21 4.10
N ASP A 88 17.48 -3.33 3.53
CA ASP A 88 18.03 -3.86 2.28
C ASP A 88 17.15 -3.58 1.06
N VAL A 89 15.82 -3.54 1.25
CA VAL A 89 14.85 -3.28 0.18
C VAL A 89 13.58 -2.66 0.76
N THR A 90 13.04 -1.67 0.07
CA THR A 90 11.72 -1.10 0.35
C THR A 90 10.68 -1.84 -0.48
N ILE A 91 9.61 -2.30 0.16
CA ILE A 91 8.44 -2.89 -0.48
C ILE A 91 7.25 -1.99 -0.16
N VAL A 92 6.65 -1.39 -1.17
CA VAL A 92 5.42 -0.61 -1.04
C VAL A 92 4.26 -1.47 -1.56
N GLY A 93 3.24 -1.67 -0.73
CA GLY A 93 2.05 -2.41 -1.10
C GLY A 93 0.78 -1.61 -0.84
N PHE A 94 -0.36 -2.04 -1.38
CA PHE A 94 -1.67 -1.44 -1.17
C PHE A 94 -2.64 -2.49 -0.67
N SER A 95 -3.45 -2.15 0.34
CA SER A 95 -4.49 -3.04 0.87
C SER A 95 -3.96 -4.47 1.15
N GLN A 96 -4.48 -5.51 0.51
CA GLN A 96 -4.04 -6.89 0.75
C GLN A 96 -2.57 -7.13 0.39
N THR A 97 -2.00 -6.42 -0.58
CA THR A 97 -0.60 -6.62 -0.95
C THR A 97 0.38 -6.20 0.13
N VAL A 98 -0.02 -5.30 1.05
CA VAL A 98 0.76 -4.97 2.26
C VAL A 98 0.97 -6.23 3.12
N GLN A 99 -0.09 -7.00 3.33
CA GLN A 99 -0.04 -8.23 4.13
C GLN A 99 0.86 -9.28 3.45
N LYS A 100 0.69 -9.46 2.14
CA LYS A 100 1.55 -10.37 1.35
C LYS A 100 3.02 -9.93 1.41
N ALA A 101 3.28 -8.62 1.36
CA ALA A 101 4.63 -8.07 1.49
C ALA A 101 5.23 -8.32 2.88
N ALA A 102 4.44 -8.21 3.96
CA ALA A 102 4.90 -8.51 5.32
C ALA A 102 5.31 -9.97 5.47
N ILE A 103 4.50 -10.91 4.97
CA ILE A 103 4.84 -12.35 4.96
C ILE A 103 6.10 -12.61 4.13
N ALA A 104 6.21 -11.98 2.97
CA ALA A 104 7.41 -12.11 2.13
C ALA A 104 8.66 -11.57 2.84
N ALA A 105 8.53 -10.46 3.56
CA ALA A 105 9.61 -9.86 4.35
C ALA A 105 10.08 -10.80 5.48
N ASP A 106 9.14 -11.53 6.15
CA ASP A 106 9.50 -12.53 7.15
C ASP A 106 10.30 -13.69 6.54
N ARG A 107 9.87 -14.17 5.38
CA ARG A 107 10.61 -15.22 4.65
C ARG A 107 11.99 -14.75 4.16
N LEU A 108 12.10 -13.48 3.77
CA LEU A 108 13.36 -12.86 3.38
C LEU A 108 14.31 -12.73 4.57
N ALA A 109 13.82 -12.40 5.76
CA ALA A 109 14.62 -12.33 6.98
C ALA A 109 15.30 -13.67 7.30
N GLY A 110 14.59 -14.80 7.08
CA GLY A 110 15.19 -16.12 7.19
C GLY A 110 16.33 -16.40 6.20
N LYS A 111 16.49 -15.55 5.17
CA LYS A 111 17.59 -15.58 4.19
C LYS A 111 18.61 -14.44 4.41
N GLY A 112 18.52 -13.73 5.53
CA GLY A 112 19.41 -12.62 5.85
C GLY A 112 19.12 -11.32 5.09
N ILE A 113 17.92 -11.15 4.51
CA ILE A 113 17.51 -9.95 3.79
C ILE A 113 16.49 -9.19 4.65
N SER A 114 16.80 -7.93 4.97
CA SER A 114 15.98 -7.03 5.80
C SER A 114 15.12 -6.15 4.91
N ALA A 115 13.85 -6.54 4.70
CA ALA A 115 12.90 -5.78 3.90
C ALA A 115 12.09 -4.82 4.78
N GLU A 116 12.01 -3.55 4.35
CA GLU A 116 11.08 -2.57 4.89
C GLU A 116 9.77 -2.62 4.13
N VAL A 117 8.65 -2.74 4.84
CA VAL A 117 7.32 -2.79 4.24
C VAL A 117 6.57 -1.52 4.60
N ILE A 118 6.11 -0.80 3.58
CA ILE A 118 5.34 0.43 3.70
C ILE A 118 3.91 0.19 3.23
N ASP A 119 2.98 0.58 4.09
CA ASP A 119 1.57 0.75 3.76
C ASP A 119 1.28 2.24 3.59
N PRO A 120 1.01 2.74 2.40
CA PRO A 120 0.64 4.12 2.16
C PRO A 120 -0.71 4.50 2.78
N ARG A 121 -1.63 3.54 3.04
CA ARG A 121 -2.99 3.72 3.56
C ARG A 121 -3.90 4.52 2.63
N THR A 122 -3.35 5.57 2.02
CA THR A 122 -4.04 6.46 1.07
C THR A 122 -3.24 6.55 -0.22
N LEU A 123 -3.96 6.54 -1.35
CA LEU A 123 -3.38 6.75 -2.66
C LEU A 123 -3.40 8.25 -3.00
N VAL A 124 -4.47 8.93 -2.57
CA VAL A 124 -4.63 10.38 -2.69
C VAL A 124 -5.19 10.93 -1.37
N PRO A 125 -4.41 11.75 -0.66
CA PRO A 125 -3.01 12.09 -0.89
C PRO A 125 -2.05 10.93 -0.57
N LEU A 126 -0.95 10.83 -1.32
CA LEU A 126 0.11 9.84 -1.08
C LEU A 126 1.19 10.43 -0.17
N ASP A 127 1.70 9.66 0.79
CA ASP A 127 2.88 10.03 1.61
C ASP A 127 4.18 9.74 0.84
N VAL A 128 4.50 10.60 -0.10
CA VAL A 128 5.69 10.46 -0.95
C VAL A 128 6.96 10.52 -0.12
N ASP A 129 7.01 11.40 0.89
CA ASP A 129 8.20 11.62 1.72
C ASP A 129 8.59 10.35 2.51
N ALA A 130 7.60 9.62 3.03
CA ALA A 130 7.86 8.36 3.72
C ALA A 130 8.45 7.30 2.78
N ILE A 131 7.96 7.24 1.53
CA ILE A 131 8.48 6.31 0.52
C ILE A 131 9.90 6.70 0.12
N VAL A 132 10.13 7.99 -0.14
CA VAL A 132 11.47 8.53 -0.48
C VAL A 132 12.48 8.22 0.62
N ALA A 133 12.17 8.53 1.87
CA ALA A 133 13.04 8.28 3.01
C ALA A 133 13.41 6.80 3.15
N SER A 134 12.47 5.91 2.91
CA SER A 134 12.72 4.47 2.91
C SER A 134 13.65 4.06 1.76
N VAL A 135 13.38 4.53 0.54
CA VAL A 135 14.21 4.19 -0.64
C VAL A 135 15.61 4.78 -0.53
N GLN A 136 15.78 5.98 0.03
CA GLN A 136 17.10 6.55 0.35
C GLN A 136 17.90 5.63 1.25
N LYS A 137 17.28 5.07 2.28
CA LYS A 137 17.89 4.13 3.23
C LYS A 137 18.29 2.81 2.57
N THR A 138 17.37 2.20 1.81
CA THR A 138 17.54 0.84 1.28
C THR A 138 18.22 0.80 -0.08
N GLY A 139 18.06 1.82 -0.89
CA GLY A 139 18.53 1.90 -2.27
C GLY A 139 17.84 0.94 -3.24
N ARG A 140 16.78 0.25 -2.84
CA ARG A 140 16.04 -0.71 -3.67
C ARG A 140 14.54 -0.56 -3.45
N LEU A 141 13.79 -0.58 -4.54
CA LEU A 141 12.32 -0.43 -4.50
C LEU A 141 11.62 -1.54 -5.26
N LEU A 142 10.67 -2.19 -4.60
CA LEU A 142 9.63 -3.02 -5.18
C LEU A 142 8.27 -2.41 -4.85
N VAL A 143 7.46 -2.14 -5.86
CA VAL A 143 6.06 -1.74 -5.67
C VAL A 143 5.14 -2.90 -6.06
N VAL A 144 4.23 -3.25 -5.16
CA VAL A 144 3.34 -4.41 -5.34
C VAL A 144 1.89 -3.96 -5.27
N ASP A 145 1.11 -4.29 -6.29
CA ASP A 145 -0.29 -3.92 -6.37
C ASP A 145 -1.12 -5.02 -7.04
N GLU A 146 -2.42 -5.03 -6.80
CA GLU A 146 -3.40 -5.85 -7.52
C GLU A 146 -4.08 -5.09 -8.66
N ASP A 147 -3.73 -3.81 -8.86
CA ASP A 147 -4.08 -3.04 -10.04
C ASP A 147 -3.17 -3.41 -11.23
N TYR A 148 -3.53 -2.94 -12.40
CA TYR A 148 -2.76 -3.18 -13.62
C TYR A 148 -1.41 -2.48 -13.59
N LEU A 149 -0.38 -3.12 -14.20
CA LEU A 149 0.93 -2.49 -14.36
C LEU A 149 0.88 -1.25 -15.26
N ASN A 150 -0.05 -1.24 -16.22
CA ASN A 150 -0.26 -0.10 -17.08
C ASN A 150 -1.21 0.89 -16.40
N PHE A 151 -0.76 2.14 -16.26
CA PHE A 151 -1.55 3.25 -15.68
C PHE A 151 -1.94 3.09 -14.20
N GLY A 152 -1.47 2.04 -13.52
CA GLY A 152 -1.71 1.83 -12.09
C GLY A 152 -0.68 2.53 -11.20
N MET A 153 -0.92 2.53 -9.89
CA MET A 153 -0.10 3.22 -8.87
C MET A 153 1.35 2.76 -8.83
N THR A 154 1.65 1.54 -9.29
CA THR A 154 3.03 1.05 -9.38
C THR A 154 3.87 1.89 -10.35
N GLY A 155 3.25 2.40 -11.41
CA GLY A 155 3.88 3.32 -12.36
C GLY A 155 4.13 4.69 -11.75
N GLU A 156 3.13 5.26 -11.08
CA GLU A 156 3.21 6.57 -10.42
C GLU A 156 4.32 6.62 -9.37
N ILE A 157 4.34 5.64 -8.45
CA ILE A 157 5.41 5.59 -7.43
C ILE A 157 6.79 5.44 -8.07
N SER A 158 6.90 4.65 -9.13
CA SER A 158 8.17 4.49 -9.83
C SER A 158 8.64 5.80 -10.48
N ALA A 159 7.73 6.59 -11.04
CA ALA A 159 8.02 7.90 -11.62
C ALA A 159 8.46 8.90 -10.53
N LEU A 160 7.69 8.99 -9.44
CA LEU A 160 7.99 9.85 -8.29
C LEU A 160 9.40 9.60 -7.70
N ILE A 161 9.84 8.35 -7.66
CA ILE A 161 11.21 8.01 -7.22
C ILE A 161 12.24 8.30 -8.30
N ALA A 162 11.93 8.05 -9.57
CA ALA A 162 12.83 8.35 -10.67
C ALA A 162 13.10 9.85 -10.83
N GLU A 163 12.13 10.69 -10.52
CA GLU A 163 12.27 12.15 -10.51
C GLU A 163 13.16 12.70 -9.39
N ARG A 164 13.53 11.85 -8.41
CA ARG A 164 14.34 12.21 -7.23
C ARG A 164 15.68 11.48 -7.18
N LEU A 165 16.22 11.08 -8.33
CA LEU A 165 17.51 10.39 -8.41
C LEU A 165 18.73 11.29 -8.09
N ASP A 166 18.54 12.58 -7.97
CA ASP A 166 19.52 13.52 -7.42
C ASP A 166 19.73 13.34 -5.92
N GLU A 167 18.67 12.94 -5.19
CA GLU A 167 18.70 12.68 -3.75
C GLU A 167 18.65 11.18 -3.38
N ILE A 168 18.29 10.31 -4.31
CA ILE A 168 18.14 8.86 -4.10
C ILE A 168 19.18 8.08 -4.91
N LYS A 169 20.06 7.35 -4.24
CA LYS A 169 20.99 6.44 -4.91
C LYS A 169 20.41 5.04 -5.00
N LEU A 170 19.81 4.71 -6.14
CA LEU A 170 19.35 3.35 -6.40
C LEU A 170 20.54 2.39 -6.59
N ARG A 171 20.45 1.21 -5.95
CA ARG A 171 21.39 0.09 -6.03
C ARG A 171 20.93 -1.00 -7.01
N ALA A 172 19.69 -0.90 -7.47
CA ALA A 172 19.08 -1.80 -8.45
C ALA A 172 17.95 -1.08 -9.18
N PRO A 173 17.56 -1.54 -10.37
CA PRO A 173 16.36 -1.02 -11.05
C PRO A 173 15.11 -1.19 -10.19
N ILE A 174 14.22 -0.21 -10.24
CA ILE A 174 12.88 -0.29 -9.62
C ILE A 174 12.15 -1.49 -10.22
N ARG A 175 11.49 -2.27 -9.37
CA ARG A 175 10.66 -3.39 -9.79
C ARG A 175 9.21 -3.15 -9.42
N ARG A 176 8.33 -3.57 -10.31
CA ARG A 176 6.88 -3.50 -10.13
C ARG A 176 6.29 -4.89 -10.25
N LEU A 177 5.38 -5.23 -9.37
CA LEU A 177 4.58 -6.44 -9.43
C LEU A 177 3.11 -6.05 -9.41
N GLY A 178 2.38 -6.42 -10.41
CA GLY A 178 0.97 -6.11 -10.58
C GLY A 178 0.34 -6.99 -11.64
N VAL A 179 -0.92 -6.75 -11.97
CA VAL A 179 -1.59 -7.48 -13.03
C VAL A 179 -1.03 -7.03 -14.38
N ALA A 180 -0.61 -7.99 -15.20
CA ALA A 180 -0.19 -7.69 -16.56
C ALA A 180 -1.36 -7.13 -17.36
N GLY A 181 -1.10 -6.08 -18.15
CA GLY A 181 -2.08 -5.57 -19.09
C GLY A 181 -2.40 -6.61 -20.18
N VAL A 182 -3.64 -6.65 -20.60
CA VAL A 182 -4.09 -7.47 -21.75
C VAL A 182 -3.80 -6.73 -23.04
#